data_c14e5cd6e5370699686d8efa49742982
#
_entry.id   c14e5cd6e5370699686d8efa49742982
#
_cell.length_a   1.000
_cell.length_b   1.000
_cell.length_c   1.000
_cell.angle_alpha   90.00
_cell.angle_beta   90.00
_cell.angle_gamma   90.00
#
_symmetry.space_group_name_H-M   'P 1'
#
loop_
_entity.id
_entity.type
_entity.pdbx_description
1 polymer ?
#
loop_
_entity_poly.entity_id
_entity_poly.type
_entity_poly.pdbx_seq_one_letter_code
_entity_poly.pdbx_strand_id
1 'polypeptide(L)'
;MSEFQVRPDWMAFCLPDISEAEVQADADVIRSGWWAKGPRTMEFQKKFAEYVGAKHCIAVNSCTAALHLALLTQGIGPGDEVITTPLTFASTANTILHVGATPVFADIDPDTGLIDPAEIEKKITGKTRAVVPVHYSGLAADLGAIGRICDEHNLFLSEDAAHAVETRYNGELIGHHPRGTVSYSFYATKNLACGEGGALVTDDDDIAKKAQVLSCHGMSAGAWNRYGKEGSWRYDIEEPGYKYNMFDIQAALALTQLSRMEDMQRRRFEAVEVYQQAFADVPELRLQKTPDYCHHSRHLYVLRIVPERLTISRDQFIEELKARNVGVSVHFIALHTMSAYAKRFGYKPEDFPKAYAFSESEISLPLYSTLGVQNAEYVADAVLDVVKTYRK
;
A
#
# COMPACT_ATOMS: atom_id res chain seq x y z
N MET A 1 -23.72 9.23 33.94
CA MET A 1 -23.09 8.75 32.69
C MET A 1 -22.72 7.31 32.94
N SER A 2 -23.15 6.36 32.09
CA SER A 2 -22.80 4.95 32.24
C SER A 2 -21.28 4.79 32.06
N GLU A 3 -20.69 3.98 32.92
CA GLU A 3 -19.29 3.56 32.79
C GLU A 3 -19.10 2.81 31.49
N PHE A 4 -17.98 3.01 30.76
CA PHE A 4 -17.70 2.30 29.50
C PHE A 4 -17.60 0.80 29.80
N GLN A 5 -18.37 -0.02 29.07
CA GLN A 5 -18.36 -1.47 29.26
C GLN A 5 -17.36 -2.11 28.30
N VAL A 6 -16.29 -2.66 28.84
CA VAL A 6 -15.28 -3.38 28.06
C VAL A 6 -15.85 -4.71 27.54
N ARG A 7 -15.76 -4.93 26.22
CA ARG A 7 -16.13 -6.20 25.60
C ARG A 7 -15.26 -7.35 26.11
N PRO A 8 -15.79 -8.59 26.20
CA PRO A 8 -15.01 -9.73 26.68
C PRO A 8 -13.95 -10.20 25.69
N ASP A 9 -14.21 -10.06 24.38
CA ASP A 9 -13.39 -10.62 23.33
C ASP A 9 -12.49 -9.55 22.68
N TRP A 10 -11.27 -9.96 22.29
CA TRP A 10 -10.34 -9.14 21.54
C TRP A 10 -10.87 -8.83 20.14
N MET A 11 -10.86 -7.56 19.74
CA MET A 11 -11.12 -7.11 18.38
C MET A 11 -9.80 -6.95 17.65
N ALA A 12 -9.60 -7.75 16.61
CA ALA A 12 -8.41 -7.64 15.78
C ALA A 12 -8.37 -6.32 14.99
N PHE A 13 -7.16 -5.80 14.75
CA PHE A 13 -6.96 -4.62 13.91
C PHE A 13 -7.48 -4.83 12.47
N CYS A 14 -7.23 -6.00 11.90
CA CYS A 14 -7.66 -6.36 10.55
C CYS A 14 -7.88 -7.87 10.46
N LEU A 15 -8.87 -8.27 9.68
CA LEU A 15 -9.12 -9.66 9.30
C LEU A 15 -9.43 -9.71 7.79
N PRO A 16 -8.94 -10.73 7.06
CA PRO A 16 -9.34 -10.93 5.68
C PRO A 16 -10.83 -11.30 5.59
N ASP A 17 -11.47 -10.86 4.53
CA ASP A 17 -12.85 -11.23 4.22
C ASP A 17 -12.84 -12.56 3.46
N ILE A 18 -13.31 -13.61 4.09
CA ILE A 18 -13.30 -14.98 3.56
C ILE A 18 -14.72 -15.47 3.37
N SER A 19 -15.00 -16.05 2.21
CA SER A 19 -16.23 -16.78 1.91
C SER A 19 -15.92 -18.19 1.41
N GLU A 20 -16.93 -19.01 1.26
CA GLU A 20 -16.79 -20.34 0.68
C GLU A 20 -16.26 -20.31 -0.77
N ALA A 21 -16.46 -19.19 -1.47
CA ALA A 21 -15.95 -19.01 -2.84
C ALA A 21 -14.40 -19.02 -2.91
N GLU A 22 -13.71 -18.40 -1.94
CA GLU A 22 -12.25 -18.45 -1.83
C GLU A 22 -11.77 -19.88 -1.54
N VAL A 23 -12.44 -20.57 -0.60
CA VAL A 23 -12.10 -21.95 -0.25
C VAL A 23 -12.25 -22.87 -1.47
N GLN A 24 -13.36 -22.74 -2.20
CA GLN A 24 -13.63 -23.57 -3.40
C GLN A 24 -12.64 -23.25 -4.54
N ALA A 25 -12.33 -21.98 -4.77
CA ALA A 25 -11.38 -21.59 -5.82
C ALA A 25 -9.99 -22.20 -5.59
N ASP A 26 -9.49 -22.19 -4.36
CA ASP A 26 -8.21 -22.80 -4.01
C ASP A 26 -8.27 -24.33 -4.07
N ALA A 27 -9.37 -24.95 -3.59
CA ALA A 27 -9.56 -26.38 -3.68
C ALA A 27 -9.52 -26.87 -5.15
N ASP A 28 -10.10 -26.09 -6.07
CA ASP A 28 -10.09 -26.43 -7.51
C ASP A 28 -8.69 -26.33 -8.11
N VAL A 29 -7.90 -25.31 -7.72
CA VAL A 29 -6.49 -25.22 -8.14
C VAL A 29 -5.69 -26.40 -7.60
N ILE A 30 -5.87 -26.75 -6.31
CA ILE A 30 -5.17 -27.90 -5.70
C ILE A 30 -5.52 -29.20 -6.44
N ARG A 31 -6.80 -29.44 -6.75
CA ARG A 31 -7.25 -30.62 -7.49
C ARG A 31 -6.76 -30.67 -8.93
N SER A 32 -6.58 -29.51 -9.57
CA SER A 32 -6.05 -29.44 -10.93
C SER A 32 -4.62 -29.94 -11.09
N GLY A 33 -3.85 -29.91 -9.97
CA GLY A 33 -2.41 -30.23 -9.94
C GLY A 33 -1.52 -29.13 -10.52
N TRP A 34 -2.08 -27.99 -10.98
CA TRP A 34 -1.31 -26.87 -11.50
C TRP A 34 -1.16 -25.78 -10.44
N TRP A 35 -0.13 -25.87 -9.63
CA TRP A 35 0.08 -24.98 -8.47
C TRP A 35 0.99 -23.79 -8.76
N ALA A 36 1.96 -23.93 -9.68
CA ALA A 36 2.88 -22.86 -10.06
C ALA A 36 2.18 -21.79 -10.90
N LYS A 37 2.94 -20.83 -11.47
CA LYS A 37 2.41 -19.85 -12.41
C LYS A 37 1.73 -20.55 -13.60
N GLY A 38 0.45 -20.26 -13.82
CA GLY A 38 -0.35 -20.95 -14.81
C GLY A 38 -1.60 -20.18 -15.23
N PRO A 39 -2.68 -20.90 -15.61
CA PRO A 39 -3.89 -20.26 -16.13
C PRO A 39 -4.55 -19.25 -15.21
N ARG A 40 -4.58 -19.50 -13.90
CA ARG A 40 -5.18 -18.57 -12.93
C ARG A 40 -4.39 -17.28 -12.79
N THR A 41 -3.06 -17.37 -12.77
CA THR A 41 -2.19 -16.18 -12.76
C THR A 41 -2.40 -15.35 -14.03
N MET A 42 -2.50 -15.98 -15.21
CA MET A 42 -2.75 -15.27 -16.47
C MET A 42 -4.12 -14.62 -16.50
N GLU A 43 -5.14 -15.29 -16.00
CA GLU A 43 -6.50 -14.74 -15.87
C GLU A 43 -6.53 -13.55 -14.91
N PHE A 44 -5.86 -13.66 -13.76
CA PHE A 44 -5.77 -12.56 -12.79
C PHE A 44 -5.08 -11.35 -13.40
N GLN A 45 -3.93 -11.53 -14.08
CA GLN A 45 -3.23 -10.43 -14.74
C GLN A 45 -4.15 -9.68 -15.71
N LYS A 46 -4.90 -10.41 -16.54
CA LYS A 46 -5.83 -9.81 -17.49
C LYS A 46 -6.94 -9.04 -16.77
N LYS A 47 -7.64 -9.68 -15.83
CA LYS A 47 -8.78 -9.06 -15.13
C LYS A 47 -8.37 -7.89 -14.26
N PHE A 48 -7.21 -7.96 -13.61
CA PHE A 48 -6.73 -6.86 -12.78
C PHE A 48 -6.28 -5.67 -13.63
N ALA A 49 -5.61 -5.89 -14.77
CA ALA A 49 -5.30 -4.83 -15.71
C ALA A 49 -6.58 -4.13 -16.23
N GLU A 50 -7.58 -4.92 -16.66
CA GLU A 50 -8.89 -4.39 -17.08
C GLU A 50 -9.58 -3.58 -15.96
N TYR A 51 -9.50 -4.08 -14.73
CA TYR A 51 -10.13 -3.45 -13.57
C TYR A 51 -9.52 -2.07 -13.24
N VAL A 52 -8.19 -1.95 -13.24
CA VAL A 52 -7.51 -0.70 -12.94
C VAL A 52 -7.30 0.21 -14.17
N GLY A 53 -7.71 -0.23 -15.36
CA GLY A 53 -7.59 0.55 -16.60
C GLY A 53 -6.19 0.58 -17.19
N ALA A 54 -5.29 -0.36 -16.81
CA ALA A 54 -3.94 -0.45 -17.33
C ALA A 54 -3.85 -1.41 -18.52
N LYS A 55 -2.86 -1.23 -19.38
CA LYS A 55 -2.60 -2.12 -20.54
C LYS A 55 -2.00 -3.46 -20.10
N HIS A 56 -1.09 -3.43 -19.12
CA HIS A 56 -0.35 -4.61 -18.67
C HIS A 56 -0.40 -4.75 -17.15
N CYS A 57 -0.47 -6.01 -16.71
CA CYS A 57 -0.30 -6.40 -15.31
C CYS A 57 0.67 -7.57 -15.22
N ILE A 58 1.69 -7.45 -14.42
CA ILE A 58 2.64 -8.50 -14.07
C ILE A 58 2.40 -8.89 -12.62
N ALA A 59 1.72 -10.01 -12.40
CA ALA A 59 1.45 -10.54 -11.08
C ALA A 59 2.70 -11.14 -10.46
N VAL A 60 3.02 -10.69 -9.24
CA VAL A 60 4.21 -11.03 -8.48
C VAL A 60 3.86 -11.47 -7.07
N ASN A 61 4.84 -12.04 -6.36
CA ASN A 61 4.65 -12.60 -5.03
C ASN A 61 4.55 -11.55 -3.90
N SER A 62 4.79 -10.28 -4.18
CA SER A 62 4.65 -9.18 -3.21
C SER A 62 4.72 -7.81 -3.89
N CYS A 63 4.18 -6.76 -3.26
CA CYS A 63 4.39 -5.38 -3.69
C CYS A 63 5.88 -4.99 -3.69
N THR A 64 6.66 -5.51 -2.72
CA THR A 64 8.10 -5.30 -2.67
C THR A 64 8.78 -5.77 -3.96
N ALA A 65 8.38 -6.93 -4.48
CA ALA A 65 8.87 -7.43 -5.77
C ALA A 65 8.44 -6.51 -6.94
N ALA A 66 7.22 -5.99 -6.92
CA ALA A 66 6.74 -5.04 -7.94
C ALA A 66 7.57 -3.75 -7.93
N LEU A 67 7.75 -3.13 -6.77
CA LEU A 67 8.57 -1.92 -6.60
C LEU A 67 10.03 -2.13 -7.05
N HIS A 68 10.61 -3.28 -6.69
CA HIS A 68 11.97 -3.62 -7.11
C HIS A 68 12.09 -3.77 -8.63
N LEU A 69 11.16 -4.51 -9.25
CA LEU A 69 11.12 -4.66 -10.70
C LEU A 69 10.92 -3.32 -11.42
N ALA A 70 10.08 -2.43 -10.89
CA ALA A 70 9.86 -1.10 -11.44
C ALA A 70 11.18 -0.33 -11.60
N LEU A 71 12.01 -0.30 -10.56
CA LEU A 71 13.32 0.38 -10.59
C LEU A 71 14.31 -0.33 -11.52
N LEU A 72 14.34 -1.67 -11.50
CA LEU A 72 15.21 -2.46 -12.37
C LEU A 72 14.90 -2.27 -13.87
N THR A 73 13.60 -2.14 -14.24
CA THR A 73 13.22 -1.93 -15.64
C THR A 73 13.82 -0.66 -16.21
N GLN A 74 14.06 0.34 -15.37
CA GLN A 74 14.65 1.63 -15.74
C GLN A 74 16.18 1.66 -15.62
N GLY A 75 16.80 0.56 -15.23
CA GLY A 75 18.24 0.51 -15.03
C GLY A 75 18.74 1.38 -13.88
N ILE A 76 17.87 1.75 -12.94
CA ILE A 76 18.25 2.51 -11.74
C ILE A 76 19.18 1.67 -10.88
N GLY A 77 20.28 2.27 -10.42
CA GLY A 77 21.33 1.54 -9.73
C GLY A 77 22.32 2.41 -8.96
N PRO A 78 23.54 1.89 -8.73
CA PRO A 78 24.56 2.60 -7.95
C PRO A 78 24.89 3.98 -8.50
N GLY A 79 24.84 4.99 -7.65
CA GLY A 79 25.09 6.40 -8.00
C GLY A 79 23.84 7.21 -8.29
N ASP A 80 22.70 6.55 -8.51
CA ASP A 80 21.41 7.20 -8.70
C ASP A 80 20.74 7.53 -7.37
N GLU A 81 19.87 8.54 -7.40
CA GLU A 81 19.02 8.95 -6.30
C GLU A 81 17.54 8.76 -6.70
N VAL A 82 16.75 8.24 -5.76
CA VAL A 82 15.30 8.07 -5.92
C VAL A 82 14.58 8.79 -4.78
N ILE A 83 13.71 9.73 -5.12
CA ILE A 83 12.95 10.51 -4.13
C ILE A 83 11.71 9.72 -3.70
N THR A 84 11.49 9.63 -2.39
CA THR A 84 10.28 9.06 -1.78
C THR A 84 9.96 9.74 -0.46
N THR A 85 8.91 9.28 0.24
CA THR A 85 8.48 9.82 1.53
C THR A 85 9.11 9.05 2.70
N PRO A 86 9.41 9.71 3.84
CA PRO A 86 9.77 9.01 5.07
C PRO A 86 8.55 8.36 5.78
N LEU A 87 7.31 8.75 5.42
CA LEU A 87 6.08 8.19 6.00
C LEU A 87 5.55 7.05 5.09
N THR A 88 6.19 5.91 5.16
CA THR A 88 5.85 4.72 4.38
C THR A 88 6.35 3.45 5.05
N PHE A 89 5.92 2.29 4.53
CA PHE A 89 6.52 1.01 4.90
C PHE A 89 7.94 0.88 4.34
N ALA A 90 8.79 0.14 5.05
CA ALA A 90 10.21 0.02 4.70
C ALA A 90 10.48 -0.49 3.27
N SER A 91 9.56 -1.25 2.66
CA SER A 91 9.75 -1.80 1.31
C SER A 91 10.00 -0.72 0.26
N THR A 92 9.32 0.42 0.34
CA THR A 92 9.48 1.54 -0.61
C THR A 92 10.93 2.03 -0.65
N ALA A 93 11.54 2.27 0.51
CA ALA A 93 12.95 2.71 0.59
C ALA A 93 13.95 1.56 0.44
N ASN A 94 13.62 0.35 0.92
CA ASN A 94 14.49 -0.81 0.82
C ASN A 94 14.71 -1.23 -0.64
N THR A 95 13.70 -1.18 -1.49
CA THR A 95 13.84 -1.55 -2.91
C THR A 95 14.79 -0.60 -3.66
N ILE A 96 14.83 0.68 -3.27
CA ILE A 96 15.82 1.64 -3.77
C ILE A 96 17.23 1.22 -3.36
N LEU A 97 17.40 0.80 -2.09
CA LEU A 97 18.69 0.29 -1.60
C LEU A 97 19.08 -1.04 -2.24
N HIS A 98 18.11 -1.90 -2.55
CA HIS A 98 18.37 -3.20 -3.17
C HIS A 98 18.91 -3.07 -4.60
N VAL A 99 18.49 -2.06 -5.35
CA VAL A 99 19.08 -1.76 -6.68
C VAL A 99 20.42 -1.01 -6.58
N GLY A 100 20.88 -0.67 -5.36
CA GLY A 100 22.13 0.05 -5.13
C GLY A 100 21.99 1.58 -5.21
N ALA A 101 20.79 2.11 -5.46
CA ALA A 101 20.52 3.54 -5.47
C ALA A 101 20.36 4.11 -4.04
N THR A 102 20.30 5.41 -3.94
CA THR A 102 20.15 6.14 -2.67
C THR A 102 18.72 6.65 -2.53
N PRO A 103 17.95 6.25 -1.50
CA PRO A 103 16.68 6.86 -1.19
C PRO A 103 16.88 8.28 -0.65
N VAL A 104 16.19 9.24 -1.23
CA VAL A 104 16.17 10.63 -0.80
C VAL A 104 14.76 10.94 -0.29
N PHE A 105 14.63 11.26 0.99
CA PHE A 105 13.31 11.55 1.55
C PHE A 105 12.89 13.00 1.29
N ALA A 106 11.64 13.18 0.88
CA ALA A 106 10.91 14.44 0.83
C ALA A 106 9.79 14.40 1.87
N ASP A 107 9.61 15.47 2.63
CA ASP A 107 8.62 15.54 3.73
C ASP A 107 7.18 15.50 3.19
N ILE A 108 6.22 15.40 4.06
CA ILE A 108 4.80 15.20 3.74
C ILE A 108 3.98 16.48 3.89
N ASP A 109 2.78 16.47 3.31
CA ASP A 109 1.69 17.34 3.73
C ASP A 109 1.12 16.83 5.08
N PRO A 110 1.06 17.69 6.11
CA PRO A 110 0.71 17.25 7.47
C PRO A 110 -0.78 16.93 7.64
N ASP A 111 -1.65 17.31 6.71
CA ASP A 111 -3.08 17.05 6.80
C ASP A 111 -3.47 15.71 6.14
N THR A 112 -2.74 15.32 5.10
CA THR A 112 -3.01 14.11 4.32
C THR A 112 -2.05 12.95 4.64
N GLY A 113 -0.80 13.25 5.03
CA GLY A 113 0.27 12.26 5.16
C GLY A 113 0.91 11.87 3.82
N LEU A 114 0.50 12.48 2.71
CA LEU A 114 1.07 12.26 1.38
C LEU A 114 2.37 13.04 1.21
N ILE A 115 3.26 12.57 0.35
CA ILE A 115 4.46 13.31 -0.02
C ILE A 115 4.08 14.69 -0.58
N ASP A 116 4.77 15.74 -0.12
CA ASP A 116 4.54 17.12 -0.58
C ASP A 116 5.32 17.38 -1.89
N PRO A 117 4.65 17.70 -3.01
CA PRO A 117 5.33 18.00 -4.27
C PRO A 117 6.37 19.12 -4.17
N ALA A 118 6.13 20.13 -3.34
CA ALA A 118 7.08 21.22 -3.11
C ALA A 118 8.35 20.75 -2.38
N GLU A 119 8.26 19.70 -1.57
CA GLU A 119 9.44 19.10 -0.96
C GLU A 119 10.20 18.17 -1.93
N ILE A 120 9.51 17.57 -2.92
CA ILE A 120 10.16 16.81 -4.00
C ILE A 120 11.11 17.72 -4.79
N GLU A 121 10.63 18.87 -5.28
CA GLU A 121 11.45 19.82 -6.06
C GLU A 121 12.73 20.22 -5.34
N LYS A 122 12.67 20.48 -4.03
CA LYS A 122 13.84 20.86 -3.22
C LYS A 122 14.91 19.76 -3.12
N LYS A 123 14.53 18.50 -3.39
CA LYS A 123 15.42 17.34 -3.26
C LYS A 123 16.00 16.87 -4.59
N ILE A 124 15.60 17.46 -5.73
CA ILE A 124 16.11 17.08 -7.04
C ILE A 124 17.56 17.50 -7.19
N THR A 125 18.40 16.55 -7.65
CA THR A 125 19.82 16.77 -7.98
C THR A 125 20.11 16.21 -9.38
N GLY A 126 21.33 16.40 -9.88
CA GLY A 126 21.78 15.78 -11.14
C GLY A 126 21.85 14.24 -11.11
N LYS A 127 21.70 13.62 -9.92
CA LYS A 127 21.67 12.18 -9.73
C LYS A 127 20.26 11.61 -9.62
N THR A 128 19.26 12.45 -9.44
CA THR A 128 17.87 12.00 -9.32
C THR A 128 17.42 11.35 -10.63
N ARG A 129 16.83 10.15 -10.53
CA ARG A 129 16.33 9.36 -11.67
C ARG A 129 14.86 9.03 -11.58
N ALA A 130 14.30 8.96 -10.37
CA ALA A 130 12.90 8.62 -10.18
C ALA A 130 12.29 9.28 -8.95
N VAL A 131 10.96 9.34 -8.95
CA VAL A 131 10.13 9.65 -7.79
C VAL A 131 9.24 8.45 -7.51
N VAL A 132 9.17 8.02 -6.24
CA VAL A 132 8.28 6.95 -5.77
C VAL A 132 7.32 7.53 -4.73
N PRO A 133 6.21 8.15 -5.16
CA PRO A 133 5.16 8.58 -4.25
C PRO A 133 4.41 7.37 -3.69
N VAL A 134 3.89 7.51 -2.47
CA VAL A 134 3.08 6.49 -1.81
C VAL A 134 1.64 6.98 -1.69
N HIS A 135 0.69 6.18 -2.13
CA HIS A 135 -0.75 6.43 -1.96
C HIS A 135 -1.17 6.04 -0.54
N TYR A 136 -0.69 6.80 0.43
CA TYR A 136 -0.79 6.50 1.86
C TYR A 136 -2.24 6.34 2.31
N SER A 137 -2.51 5.31 3.12
CA SER A 137 -3.83 4.96 3.69
C SER A 137 -4.95 4.67 2.68
N GLY A 138 -4.68 4.80 1.37
CA GLY A 138 -5.67 4.74 0.30
C GLY A 138 -6.04 6.12 -0.27
N LEU A 139 -5.32 7.18 0.09
CA LEU A 139 -5.37 8.48 -0.58
C LEU A 139 -4.45 8.48 -1.82
N ALA A 140 -4.89 9.12 -2.90
CA ALA A 140 -4.02 9.38 -4.04
C ALA A 140 -3.04 10.50 -3.73
N ALA A 141 -1.74 10.30 -3.99
CA ALA A 141 -0.78 11.40 -4.08
C ALA A 141 -1.19 12.38 -5.21
N ASP A 142 -0.72 13.63 -5.14
CA ASP A 142 -1.02 14.60 -6.21
C ASP A 142 -0.24 14.26 -7.48
N LEU A 143 -0.79 13.31 -8.24
CA LEU A 143 -0.18 12.82 -9.48
C LEU A 143 -0.04 13.91 -10.55
N GLY A 144 -0.93 14.92 -10.54
CA GLY A 144 -0.83 16.04 -11.47
C GLY A 144 0.37 16.94 -11.17
N ALA A 145 0.63 17.27 -9.91
CA ALA A 145 1.80 18.05 -9.53
C ALA A 145 3.09 17.21 -9.65
N ILE A 146 3.09 15.98 -9.16
CA ILE A 146 4.27 15.10 -9.21
C ILE A 146 4.63 14.74 -10.66
N GLY A 147 3.62 14.45 -11.50
CA GLY A 147 3.83 14.16 -12.93
C GLY A 147 4.49 15.31 -13.67
N ARG A 148 4.05 16.57 -13.45
CA ARG A 148 4.70 17.76 -14.03
C ARG A 148 6.17 17.85 -13.61
N ILE A 149 6.48 17.66 -12.32
CA ILE A 149 7.87 17.66 -11.83
C ILE A 149 8.68 16.56 -12.53
N CYS A 150 8.15 15.36 -12.66
CA CYS A 150 8.81 14.26 -13.35
C CYS A 150 9.06 14.57 -14.83
N ASP A 151 8.09 15.15 -15.53
CA ASP A 151 8.24 15.54 -16.93
C ASP A 151 9.30 16.65 -17.12
N GLU A 152 9.29 17.70 -16.30
CA GLU A 152 10.23 18.82 -16.34
C GLU A 152 11.68 18.38 -16.10
N HIS A 153 11.88 17.39 -15.24
CA HIS A 153 13.21 16.89 -14.88
C HIS A 153 13.58 15.55 -15.54
N ASN A 154 12.75 15.03 -16.45
CA ASN A 154 12.92 13.73 -17.10
C ASN A 154 13.14 12.59 -16.08
N LEU A 155 12.31 12.54 -15.04
CA LEU A 155 12.35 11.54 -13.99
C LEU A 155 11.31 10.44 -14.25
N PHE A 156 11.65 9.21 -13.87
CA PHE A 156 10.71 8.09 -13.87
C PHE A 156 9.75 8.20 -12.69
N LEU A 157 8.45 7.99 -12.93
CA LEU A 157 7.43 7.95 -11.89
C LEU A 157 7.01 6.50 -11.63
N SER A 158 7.21 6.04 -10.38
CA SER A 158 6.80 4.70 -9.94
C SER A 158 5.95 4.79 -8.69
N GLU A 159 4.66 4.56 -8.84
CA GLU A 159 3.70 4.72 -7.76
C GLU A 159 3.68 3.50 -6.82
N ASP A 160 3.83 3.73 -5.51
CA ASP A 160 3.56 2.72 -4.49
C ASP A 160 2.07 2.77 -4.11
N ALA A 161 1.30 1.90 -4.75
CA ALA A 161 -0.14 1.75 -4.57
C ALA A 161 -0.51 0.60 -3.62
N ALA A 162 0.39 0.22 -2.69
CA ALA A 162 0.13 -0.87 -1.74
C ALA A 162 -1.13 -0.67 -0.90
N HIS A 163 -1.64 0.55 -0.77
CA HIS A 163 -2.87 0.90 -0.07
C HIS A 163 -4.00 1.37 -1.00
N ALA A 164 -3.84 1.30 -2.32
CA ALA A 164 -4.63 2.10 -3.24
C ALA A 164 -5.52 1.29 -4.22
N VAL A 165 -5.77 0.02 -3.97
CA VAL A 165 -6.86 -0.68 -4.69
C VAL A 165 -8.15 0.06 -4.39
N GLU A 166 -8.97 0.41 -5.39
CA GLU A 166 -10.16 1.27 -5.32
C GLU A 166 -9.91 2.79 -5.17
N THR A 167 -8.68 3.25 -4.99
CA THR A 167 -8.38 4.69 -4.97
C THR A 167 -8.57 5.28 -6.36
N ARG A 168 -9.19 6.48 -6.42
CA ARG A 168 -9.33 7.22 -7.68
C ARG A 168 -8.65 8.58 -7.58
N TYR A 169 -8.00 8.94 -8.65
CA TYR A 169 -7.46 10.28 -8.89
C TYR A 169 -8.25 10.93 -10.04
N ASN A 170 -8.86 12.09 -9.78
CA ASN A 170 -9.75 12.78 -10.75
C ASN A 170 -10.83 11.86 -11.37
N GLY A 171 -11.38 10.93 -10.58
CA GLY A 171 -12.44 10.00 -10.99
C GLY A 171 -11.97 8.70 -11.64
N GLU A 172 -10.70 8.58 -12.02
CA GLU A 172 -10.12 7.36 -12.59
C GLU A 172 -9.39 6.54 -11.53
N LEU A 173 -9.49 5.21 -11.60
CA LEU A 173 -8.73 4.32 -10.71
C LEU A 173 -7.23 4.54 -10.92
N ILE A 174 -6.47 4.48 -9.83
CA ILE A 174 -5.01 4.40 -9.90
C ILE A 174 -4.66 3.15 -10.71
N GLY A 175 -3.83 3.28 -11.76
CA GLY A 175 -3.48 2.14 -12.62
C GLY A 175 -2.99 2.53 -14.01
N HIS A 176 -3.65 3.48 -14.65
CA HIS A 176 -3.22 4.00 -15.94
C HIS A 176 -1.97 4.87 -15.78
N HIS A 177 -0.87 4.44 -16.41
CA HIS A 177 0.38 5.21 -16.37
C HIS A 177 1.18 5.04 -17.66
N PRO A 178 1.13 6.02 -18.60
CA PRO A 178 1.71 5.86 -19.95
C PRO A 178 3.24 5.80 -19.99
N ARG A 179 3.93 6.24 -18.93
CA ARG A 179 5.41 6.28 -18.87
C ARG A 179 5.98 5.86 -17.52
N GLY A 180 5.20 5.19 -16.71
CA GLY A 180 5.60 4.80 -15.39
C GLY A 180 5.04 3.44 -14.98
N THR A 181 5.08 3.19 -13.70
CA THR A 181 4.57 1.94 -13.12
C THR A 181 3.75 2.22 -11.87
N VAL A 182 2.78 1.35 -11.62
CA VAL A 182 2.04 1.32 -10.35
C VAL A 182 2.23 -0.06 -9.70
N SER A 183 2.60 -0.09 -8.43
CA SER A 183 2.90 -1.30 -7.67
C SER A 183 1.85 -1.55 -6.59
N TYR A 184 1.12 -2.66 -6.69
CA TYR A 184 0.05 -3.05 -5.77
C TYR A 184 0.47 -4.16 -4.81
N SER A 185 -0.16 -4.16 -3.62
CA SER A 185 -0.04 -5.21 -2.61
C SER A 185 -1.36 -5.97 -2.45
N PHE A 186 -1.25 -7.29 -2.36
CA PHE A 186 -2.36 -8.18 -2.02
C PHE A 186 -2.06 -8.97 -0.74
N TYR A 187 -1.30 -8.34 0.18
CA TYR A 187 -1.05 -8.87 1.51
C TYR A 187 -2.36 -9.05 2.29
N ALA A 188 -2.39 -9.95 3.24
CA ALA A 188 -3.58 -10.40 3.96
C ALA A 188 -4.45 -9.27 4.59
N THR A 189 -3.87 -8.10 4.87
CA THR A 189 -4.59 -6.95 5.43
C THR A 189 -5.14 -5.99 4.38
N LYS A 190 -4.81 -6.16 3.09
CA LYS A 190 -5.17 -5.22 2.02
C LYS A 190 -6.64 -5.34 1.61
N ASN A 191 -7.15 -4.32 0.92
CA ASN A 191 -8.55 -4.28 0.46
C ASN A 191 -8.87 -5.45 -0.47
N LEU A 192 -7.91 -5.85 -1.31
CA LEU A 192 -7.88 -7.10 -2.06
C LEU A 192 -6.71 -7.93 -1.50
N ALA A 193 -6.98 -9.11 -0.99
CA ALA A 193 -5.99 -9.93 -0.30
C ALA A 193 -5.90 -11.36 -0.90
N CYS A 194 -4.68 -11.89 -0.99
CA CYS A 194 -4.43 -13.30 -1.34
C CYS A 194 -3.33 -13.95 -0.47
N GLY A 195 -3.22 -13.48 0.80
CA GLY A 195 -2.19 -13.91 1.72
C GLY A 195 -0.91 -13.12 1.52
N GLU A 196 -0.12 -13.47 0.54
CA GLU A 196 1.01 -12.72 0.00
C GLU A 196 0.81 -12.56 -1.51
N GLY A 197 1.09 -11.37 -2.04
CA GLY A 197 0.96 -11.09 -3.46
C GLY A 197 1.16 -9.62 -3.80
N GLY A 198 1.31 -9.34 -5.07
CA GLY A 198 1.41 -8.01 -5.61
C GLY A 198 1.26 -7.99 -7.12
N ALA A 199 1.23 -6.81 -7.68
CA ALA A 199 1.25 -6.60 -9.13
C ALA A 199 2.02 -5.34 -9.46
N LEU A 200 2.76 -5.40 -10.57
CA LEU A 200 3.24 -4.23 -11.29
C LEU A 200 2.32 -4.02 -12.49
N VAL A 201 1.75 -2.83 -12.63
CA VAL A 201 0.98 -2.45 -13.81
C VAL A 201 1.64 -1.29 -14.54
N THR A 202 1.45 -1.25 -15.86
CA THR A 202 2.01 -0.21 -16.72
C THR A 202 1.33 -0.23 -18.09
N ASP A 203 1.37 0.87 -18.82
CA ASP A 203 0.93 0.93 -20.22
C ASP A 203 2.10 0.82 -21.22
N ASP A 204 3.34 0.82 -20.71
CA ASP A 204 4.54 0.70 -21.50
C ASP A 204 4.89 -0.76 -21.81
N ASP A 205 4.97 -1.10 -23.09
CA ASP A 205 5.24 -2.47 -23.57
C ASP A 205 6.64 -2.98 -23.19
N ASP A 206 7.64 -2.09 -23.20
CA ASP A 206 9.03 -2.46 -22.91
C ASP A 206 9.22 -2.69 -21.40
N ILE A 207 8.63 -1.85 -20.57
CA ILE A 207 8.60 -2.05 -19.11
C ILE A 207 7.92 -3.36 -18.78
N ALA A 208 6.75 -3.62 -19.36
CA ALA A 208 5.99 -4.83 -19.10
C ALA A 208 6.76 -6.10 -19.51
N LYS A 209 7.37 -6.10 -20.69
CA LYS A 209 8.19 -7.19 -21.19
C LYS A 209 9.39 -7.45 -20.29
N LYS A 210 10.15 -6.40 -19.94
CA LYS A 210 11.32 -6.52 -19.08
C LYS A 210 10.96 -7.00 -17.67
N ALA A 211 9.90 -6.45 -17.06
CA ALA A 211 9.41 -6.89 -15.76
C ALA A 211 8.96 -8.37 -15.79
N GLN A 212 8.30 -8.80 -16.87
CA GLN A 212 7.89 -10.19 -17.04
C GLN A 212 9.09 -11.14 -17.08
N VAL A 213 10.16 -10.80 -17.83
CA VAL A 213 11.39 -11.59 -17.92
C VAL A 213 12.10 -11.61 -16.56
N LEU A 214 12.35 -10.45 -15.95
CA LEU A 214 13.02 -10.33 -14.67
C LEU A 214 12.27 -11.04 -13.53
N SER A 215 10.94 -11.07 -13.56
CA SER A 215 10.13 -11.71 -12.50
C SER A 215 10.28 -13.23 -12.44
N CYS A 216 10.84 -13.86 -13.48
CA CYS A 216 10.98 -15.30 -13.57
C CYS A 216 12.36 -15.72 -14.09
N HIS A 217 13.40 -15.49 -13.29
CA HIS A 217 14.79 -15.88 -13.55
C HIS A 217 15.45 -15.26 -14.78
N GLY A 218 14.86 -14.26 -15.41
CA GLY A 218 15.35 -13.72 -16.69
C GLY A 218 15.08 -14.64 -17.89
N MET A 219 14.15 -15.59 -17.73
CA MET A 219 13.81 -16.52 -18.81
C MET A 219 13.05 -15.83 -19.93
N SER A 220 13.42 -16.17 -21.18
CA SER A 220 12.74 -15.70 -22.39
C SER A 220 11.22 -15.92 -22.36
N ALA A 221 10.48 -15.07 -23.08
CA ALA A 221 9.03 -15.13 -23.15
C ALA A 221 8.55 -16.54 -23.58
N GLY A 222 7.54 -17.08 -22.87
CA GLY A 222 7.00 -18.40 -23.14
C GLY A 222 7.65 -19.57 -22.39
N ALA A 223 8.82 -19.39 -21.79
CA ALA A 223 9.51 -20.44 -21.04
C ALA A 223 8.70 -21.04 -19.87
N TRP A 224 7.72 -20.28 -19.33
CA TRP A 224 6.79 -20.76 -18.30
C TRP A 224 5.86 -21.89 -18.79
N ASN A 225 5.55 -21.94 -20.10
CA ASN A 225 4.67 -22.94 -20.71
C ASN A 225 5.44 -24.19 -21.22
N ARG A 226 6.72 -24.34 -20.86
CA ARG A 226 7.58 -25.43 -21.36
C ARG A 226 7.05 -26.84 -21.09
N TYR A 227 6.17 -27.02 -20.13
CA TYR A 227 5.53 -28.29 -19.80
C TYR A 227 4.15 -28.46 -20.48
N GLY A 228 3.65 -27.46 -21.19
CA GLY A 228 2.42 -27.56 -21.96
C GLY A 228 2.60 -28.33 -23.27
N LYS A 229 1.52 -28.84 -23.83
CA LYS A 229 1.53 -29.67 -25.09
C LYS A 229 2.22 -28.95 -26.26
N GLU A 230 2.12 -27.62 -26.31
CA GLU A 230 2.72 -26.74 -27.34
C GLU A 230 3.98 -26.02 -26.84
N GLY A 231 4.42 -26.34 -25.65
CA GLY A 231 5.59 -25.70 -25.02
C GLY A 231 6.90 -26.23 -25.60
N SER A 232 7.93 -25.37 -25.65
CA SER A 232 9.29 -25.75 -25.99
C SER A 232 10.12 -25.93 -24.71
N TRP A 233 10.91 -27.01 -24.66
CA TRP A 233 11.90 -27.22 -23.62
C TRP A 233 13.09 -26.26 -23.79
N ARG A 234 13.27 -25.65 -24.96
CA ARG A 234 14.31 -24.63 -25.21
C ARG A 234 13.86 -23.28 -24.67
N TYR A 235 14.70 -22.68 -23.86
CA TYR A 235 14.57 -21.31 -23.37
C TYR A 235 15.96 -20.70 -23.23
N ASP A 236 16.04 -19.39 -23.16
CA ASP A 236 17.25 -18.64 -22.87
C ASP A 236 17.10 -17.87 -21.56
N ILE A 237 18.20 -17.52 -20.96
CA ILE A 237 18.29 -16.56 -19.85
C ILE A 237 18.79 -15.26 -20.44
N GLU A 238 17.87 -14.34 -20.70
CA GLU A 238 18.17 -13.06 -21.36
C GLU A 238 19.00 -12.13 -20.43
N GLU A 239 18.73 -12.20 -19.13
CA GLU A 239 19.48 -11.49 -18.08
C GLU A 239 19.30 -12.18 -16.71
N PRO A 240 20.18 -11.92 -15.72
CA PRO A 240 19.97 -12.46 -14.38
C PRO A 240 18.69 -11.89 -13.75
N GLY A 241 17.67 -12.72 -13.61
CA GLY A 241 16.37 -12.32 -13.04
C GLY A 241 16.14 -12.91 -11.65
N TYR A 242 14.92 -12.71 -11.16
CA TYR A 242 14.49 -13.05 -9.81
C TYR A 242 13.41 -14.14 -9.82
N LYS A 243 13.09 -14.70 -8.66
CA LYS A 243 11.95 -15.61 -8.46
C LYS A 243 10.82 -14.87 -7.76
N TYR A 244 10.12 -14.01 -8.52
CA TYR A 244 9.08 -13.10 -8.01
C TYR A 244 7.69 -13.42 -8.54
N ASN A 245 7.52 -14.37 -9.45
CA ASN A 245 6.21 -14.67 -10.03
C ASN A 245 5.17 -15.11 -8.99
N MET A 246 3.95 -14.65 -9.15
CA MET A 246 2.78 -15.20 -8.47
C MET A 246 2.53 -16.64 -8.92
N PHE A 247 1.88 -17.46 -8.10
CA PHE A 247 1.44 -18.82 -8.42
C PHE A 247 -0.08 -18.95 -8.36
N ASP A 248 -0.63 -20.03 -8.97
CA ASP A 248 -2.06 -20.10 -9.24
C ASP A 248 -2.97 -20.17 -8.00
N ILE A 249 -2.50 -20.67 -6.86
CA ILE A 249 -3.26 -20.64 -5.59
C ILE A 249 -3.46 -19.17 -5.15
N GLN A 250 -2.40 -18.36 -5.10
CA GLN A 250 -2.53 -16.93 -4.81
C GLN A 250 -3.46 -16.22 -5.81
N ALA A 251 -3.32 -16.56 -7.09
CA ALA A 251 -4.12 -15.94 -8.16
C ALA A 251 -5.60 -16.33 -8.07
N ALA A 252 -5.95 -17.54 -7.64
CA ALA A 252 -7.33 -17.96 -7.44
C ALA A 252 -8.01 -17.18 -6.30
N LEU A 253 -7.31 -17.01 -5.17
CA LEU A 253 -7.76 -16.14 -4.09
C LEU A 253 -7.96 -14.71 -4.59
N ALA A 254 -6.95 -14.14 -5.28
CA ALA A 254 -7.01 -12.77 -5.79
C ALA A 254 -8.17 -12.56 -6.78
N LEU A 255 -8.43 -13.52 -7.67
CA LEU A 255 -9.57 -13.47 -8.61
C LEU A 255 -10.92 -13.45 -7.88
N THR A 256 -11.08 -14.28 -6.87
CA THR A 256 -12.30 -14.33 -6.07
C THR A 256 -12.51 -13.03 -5.29
N GLN A 257 -11.47 -12.53 -4.65
CA GLN A 257 -11.50 -11.24 -3.96
C GLN A 257 -11.84 -10.10 -4.92
N LEU A 258 -11.21 -10.06 -6.10
CA LEU A 258 -11.46 -9.04 -7.12
C LEU A 258 -12.95 -9.00 -7.54
N SER A 259 -13.59 -10.16 -7.66
CA SER A 259 -15.01 -10.24 -8.02
C SER A 259 -15.97 -9.72 -6.95
N ARG A 260 -15.50 -9.56 -5.71
CA ARG A 260 -16.26 -9.10 -4.54
C ARG A 260 -15.91 -7.68 -4.08
N MET A 261 -14.97 -7.00 -4.77
CA MET A 261 -14.42 -5.71 -4.35
C MET A 261 -15.49 -4.67 -4.03
N GLU A 262 -16.49 -4.51 -4.89
CA GLU A 262 -17.54 -3.50 -4.71
C GLU A 262 -18.31 -3.69 -3.40
N ASP A 263 -18.72 -4.93 -3.09
CA ASP A 263 -19.43 -5.22 -1.84
C ASP A 263 -18.52 -5.07 -0.61
N MET A 264 -17.28 -5.55 -0.68
CA MET A 264 -16.32 -5.38 0.41
C MET A 264 -16.03 -3.92 0.69
N GLN A 265 -15.91 -3.10 -0.35
CA GLN A 265 -15.66 -1.67 -0.24
C GLN A 265 -16.87 -0.94 0.35
N ARG A 266 -18.09 -1.25 -0.09
CA ARG A 266 -19.33 -0.70 0.48
C ARG A 266 -19.40 -0.94 1.99
N ARG A 267 -19.19 -2.19 2.43
CA ARG A 267 -19.21 -2.55 3.87
C ARG A 267 -18.11 -1.85 4.67
N ARG A 268 -16.95 -1.59 4.07
CA ARG A 268 -15.88 -0.81 4.68
C ARG A 268 -16.30 0.64 4.90
N PHE A 269 -16.99 1.25 3.93
CA PHE A 269 -17.49 2.61 4.06
C PHE A 269 -18.55 2.77 5.14
N GLU A 270 -19.39 1.78 5.40
CA GLU A 270 -20.36 1.80 6.52
C GLU A 270 -19.65 2.01 7.87
N ALA A 271 -18.54 1.34 8.11
CA ALA A 271 -17.74 1.55 9.32
C ALA A 271 -17.03 2.91 9.35
N VAL A 272 -16.57 3.40 8.18
CA VAL A 272 -15.95 4.73 8.05
C VAL A 272 -16.94 5.84 8.42
N GLU A 273 -18.20 5.75 8.01
CA GLU A 273 -19.23 6.72 8.33
C GLU A 273 -19.45 6.85 9.83
N VAL A 274 -19.45 5.72 10.56
CA VAL A 274 -19.54 5.72 12.04
C VAL A 274 -18.39 6.53 12.64
N TYR A 275 -17.15 6.26 12.21
CA TYR A 275 -15.99 6.97 12.73
C TYR A 275 -15.99 8.45 12.38
N GLN A 276 -16.37 8.81 11.15
CA GLN A 276 -16.44 10.20 10.71
C GLN A 276 -17.44 11.01 11.55
N GLN A 277 -18.63 10.44 11.81
CA GLN A 277 -19.65 11.07 12.63
C GLN A 277 -19.22 11.18 14.10
N ALA A 278 -18.60 10.13 14.65
CA ALA A 278 -18.20 10.10 16.06
C ALA A 278 -17.07 11.10 16.39
N PHE A 279 -16.17 11.36 15.44
CA PHE A 279 -14.95 12.13 15.72
C PHE A 279 -14.94 13.54 15.12
N ALA A 280 -15.96 13.93 14.33
CA ALA A 280 -16.00 15.20 13.59
C ALA A 280 -15.76 16.44 14.49
N ASP A 281 -16.37 16.47 15.67
CA ASP A 281 -16.36 17.60 16.58
C ASP A 281 -15.53 17.36 17.85
N VAL A 282 -14.55 16.45 17.79
CA VAL A 282 -13.68 16.10 18.92
C VAL A 282 -12.33 16.82 18.79
N PRO A 283 -12.10 17.93 19.48
CA PRO A 283 -10.93 18.78 19.28
C PRO A 283 -9.61 18.13 19.73
N GLU A 284 -9.66 17.05 20.50
CA GLU A 284 -8.52 16.23 20.89
C GLU A 284 -8.03 15.29 19.80
N LEU A 285 -8.82 15.16 18.71
CA LEU A 285 -8.57 14.29 17.58
C LEU A 285 -8.42 15.10 16.28
N ARG A 286 -7.64 14.60 15.36
CA ARG A 286 -7.48 15.15 14.01
C ARG A 286 -7.73 14.07 12.99
N LEU A 287 -8.73 14.27 12.13
CA LEU A 287 -9.05 13.38 11.02
C LEU A 287 -8.13 13.68 9.83
N GLN A 288 -7.83 12.63 9.05
CA GLN A 288 -7.09 12.76 7.80
C GLN A 288 -7.96 13.48 6.75
N LYS A 289 -7.42 14.52 6.12
CA LYS A 289 -8.11 15.22 5.03
C LYS A 289 -8.08 14.38 3.75
N THR A 290 -9.16 14.46 3.01
CA THR A 290 -9.25 13.89 1.65
C THR A 290 -9.22 15.03 0.65
N PRO A 291 -8.23 15.11 -0.25
CA PRO A 291 -8.18 16.11 -1.31
C PRO A 291 -9.36 15.96 -2.28
N ASP A 292 -9.83 17.05 -2.89
CA ASP A 292 -10.98 17.06 -3.79
C ASP A 292 -10.77 16.20 -5.06
N TYR A 293 -9.52 16.05 -5.48
CA TYR A 293 -9.17 15.20 -6.62
C TYR A 293 -9.16 13.69 -6.30
N CYS A 294 -9.34 13.30 -5.02
CA CYS A 294 -9.16 11.94 -4.56
C CYS A 294 -10.48 11.30 -4.09
N HIS A 295 -10.80 10.12 -4.63
CA HIS A 295 -11.69 9.19 -3.96
C HIS A 295 -10.84 8.23 -3.12
N HIS A 296 -10.95 8.36 -1.79
CA HIS A 296 -10.16 7.62 -0.82
C HIS A 296 -10.67 6.18 -0.66
N SER A 297 -9.86 5.16 -0.99
CA SER A 297 -10.27 3.73 -0.84
C SER A 297 -10.40 3.26 0.61
N ARG A 298 -10.00 4.06 1.58
CA ARG A 298 -10.11 3.73 3.01
C ARG A 298 -9.46 2.39 3.35
N HIS A 299 -8.24 2.18 2.88
CA HIS A 299 -7.45 1.02 3.33
C HIS A 299 -7.20 1.10 4.83
N LEU A 300 -6.84 2.27 5.33
CA LEU A 300 -6.71 2.58 6.76
C LEU A 300 -7.72 3.65 7.18
N TYR A 301 -8.15 3.59 8.42
CA TYR A 301 -8.73 4.73 9.11
C TYR A 301 -7.67 5.35 10.00
N VAL A 302 -7.09 6.43 9.50
CA VAL A 302 -6.02 7.19 10.16
C VAL A 302 -6.64 8.20 11.11
N LEU A 303 -6.40 8.03 12.41
CA LEU A 303 -6.76 8.97 13.46
C LEU A 303 -5.49 9.53 14.07
N ARG A 304 -5.42 10.85 14.29
CA ARG A 304 -4.31 11.44 15.03
C ARG A 304 -4.80 12.09 16.31
N ILE A 305 -4.09 11.88 17.40
CA ILE A 305 -4.32 12.63 18.63
C ILE A 305 -3.71 14.03 18.50
N VAL A 306 -4.26 14.97 19.28
CA VAL A 306 -3.69 16.32 19.49
C VAL A 306 -3.00 16.32 20.86
N PRO A 307 -1.67 16.13 20.94
CA PRO A 307 -0.95 15.90 22.20
C PRO A 307 -1.11 17.05 23.20
N GLU A 308 -1.29 18.28 22.70
CA GLU A 308 -1.47 19.48 23.54
C GLU A 308 -2.80 19.45 24.32
N ARG A 309 -3.77 18.66 23.87
CA ARG A 309 -5.11 18.54 24.46
C ARG A 309 -5.32 17.29 25.32
N LEU A 310 -4.33 16.41 25.36
CA LEU A 310 -4.38 15.16 26.14
C LEU A 310 -3.26 15.11 27.16
N THR A 311 -3.51 14.44 28.29
CA THR A 311 -2.51 14.22 29.35
C THR A 311 -1.63 13.00 29.08
N ILE A 312 -1.93 12.21 28.05
CA ILE A 312 -1.22 10.98 27.65
C ILE A 312 -0.63 11.11 26.25
N SER A 313 0.43 10.34 25.98
CA SER A 313 1.02 10.18 24.65
C SER A 313 0.19 9.27 23.74
N ARG A 314 0.52 9.24 22.42
CA ARG A 314 -0.03 8.29 21.45
C ARG A 314 0.15 6.83 21.89
N ASP A 315 1.34 6.47 22.37
CA ASP A 315 1.62 5.11 22.81
C ASP A 315 0.79 4.73 24.03
N GLN A 316 0.61 5.63 24.98
CA GLN A 316 -0.30 5.41 26.11
C GLN A 316 -1.76 5.32 25.67
N PHE A 317 -2.17 6.12 24.68
CA PHE A 317 -3.52 6.02 24.10
C PHE A 317 -3.76 4.65 23.46
N ILE A 318 -2.75 4.09 22.76
CA ILE A 318 -2.81 2.73 22.21
C ILE A 318 -2.98 1.68 23.32
N GLU A 319 -2.24 1.80 24.44
CA GLU A 319 -2.39 0.86 25.56
C GLU A 319 -3.78 0.96 26.20
N GLU A 320 -4.36 2.15 26.28
CA GLU A 320 -5.73 2.35 26.73
C GLU A 320 -6.78 1.71 25.81
N LEU A 321 -6.58 1.76 24.49
CA LEU A 321 -7.44 1.06 23.53
C LEU A 321 -7.29 -0.47 23.65
N LYS A 322 -6.08 -0.97 23.85
CA LYS A 322 -5.83 -2.39 24.11
C LYS A 322 -6.50 -2.86 25.41
N ALA A 323 -6.48 -2.03 26.47
CA ALA A 323 -7.19 -2.32 27.71
C ALA A 323 -8.73 -2.42 27.52
N ARG A 324 -9.24 -1.81 26.43
CA ARG A 324 -10.65 -1.92 25.98
C ARG A 324 -10.86 -3.01 24.95
N ASN A 325 -9.92 -3.95 24.80
CA ASN A 325 -9.93 -5.04 23.82
C ASN A 325 -10.04 -4.57 22.36
N VAL A 326 -9.51 -3.40 22.03
CA VAL A 326 -9.42 -2.87 20.66
C VAL A 326 -8.00 -2.98 20.13
N GLY A 327 -7.79 -3.81 19.11
CA GLY A 327 -6.52 -3.93 18.39
C GLY A 327 -6.33 -2.76 17.43
N VAL A 328 -5.25 -2.03 17.57
CA VAL A 328 -4.87 -0.90 16.70
C VAL A 328 -3.45 -1.09 16.19
N SER A 329 -3.07 -0.28 15.20
CA SER A 329 -1.71 -0.28 14.64
C SER A 329 -1.21 1.15 14.42
N VAL A 330 0.01 1.29 13.93
CA VAL A 330 0.61 2.57 13.54
C VAL A 330 1.12 2.45 12.11
N HIS A 331 0.67 3.33 11.23
CA HIS A 331 1.12 3.44 9.86
C HIS A 331 1.53 4.87 9.52
N PHE A 332 2.78 5.22 9.66
CA PHE A 332 3.92 4.38 10.03
C PHE A 332 4.79 5.11 11.05
N ILE A 333 5.71 4.39 11.71
CA ILE A 333 6.85 5.04 12.34
C ILE A 333 7.72 5.57 11.20
N ALA A 334 7.99 6.88 11.20
CA ALA A 334 8.71 7.55 10.12
C ALA A 334 10.10 6.95 9.89
N LEU A 335 10.40 6.50 8.67
CA LEU A 335 11.59 5.70 8.35
C LEU A 335 12.90 6.38 8.72
N HIS A 336 12.99 7.71 8.60
CA HIS A 336 14.20 8.45 8.92
C HIS A 336 14.60 8.33 10.41
N THR A 337 13.66 7.99 11.29
CA THR A 337 13.92 7.76 12.74
C THR A 337 14.31 6.30 13.02
N MET A 338 14.03 5.37 12.10
CA MET A 338 14.38 3.97 12.29
C MET A 338 15.89 3.75 12.18
N SER A 339 16.44 2.90 13.04
CA SER A 339 17.88 2.72 13.24
C SER A 339 18.66 2.41 11.95
N ALA A 340 18.06 1.69 11.00
CA ALA A 340 18.71 1.35 9.73
C ALA A 340 18.99 2.59 8.89
N TYR A 341 18.02 3.51 8.79
CA TYR A 341 18.13 4.73 7.99
C TYR A 341 18.84 5.85 8.75
N ALA A 342 18.51 6.05 10.03
CA ALA A 342 19.17 7.04 10.87
C ALA A 342 20.70 6.83 10.93
N LYS A 343 21.16 5.58 11.14
CA LYS A 343 22.58 5.27 11.16
C LYS A 343 23.24 5.39 9.79
N ARG A 344 22.57 4.97 8.72
CA ARG A 344 23.13 4.95 7.36
C ARG A 344 23.29 6.33 6.77
N PHE A 345 22.30 7.21 6.99
CA PHE A 345 22.20 8.52 6.38
C PHE A 345 22.43 9.69 7.34
N GLY A 346 22.56 9.42 8.63
CA GLY A 346 22.75 10.47 9.66
C GLY A 346 21.47 11.25 9.97
N TYR A 347 20.30 10.74 9.61
CA TYR A 347 19.03 11.42 9.82
C TYR A 347 18.69 11.59 11.30
N LYS A 348 18.01 12.70 11.58
CA LYS A 348 17.43 13.06 12.88
C LYS A 348 15.92 13.34 12.71
N PRO A 349 15.13 13.28 13.80
CA PRO A 349 13.71 13.59 13.75
C PRO A 349 13.39 14.94 13.10
N GLU A 350 14.24 15.96 13.33
CA GLU A 350 14.07 17.33 12.85
C GLU A 350 14.28 17.50 11.34
N ASP A 351 14.88 16.55 10.66
CA ASP A 351 15.13 16.61 9.22
C ASP A 351 13.84 16.49 8.39
N PHE A 352 12.81 15.84 8.96
CA PHE A 352 11.48 15.68 8.37
C PHE A 352 10.40 15.93 9.43
N PRO A 353 10.22 17.19 9.88
CA PRO A 353 9.43 17.50 11.04
C PRO A 353 7.94 17.21 10.90
N LYS A 354 7.39 17.33 9.67
CA LYS A 354 5.98 17.04 9.42
C LYS A 354 5.71 15.54 9.51
N ALA A 355 6.54 14.71 8.87
CA ALA A 355 6.43 13.25 8.93
C ALA A 355 6.67 12.72 10.35
N TYR A 356 7.61 13.30 11.10
CA TYR A 356 7.86 12.95 12.48
C TYR A 356 6.63 13.25 13.37
N ALA A 357 6.12 14.50 13.33
CA ALA A 357 4.95 14.88 14.11
C ALA A 357 3.69 14.07 13.75
N PHE A 358 3.53 13.73 12.46
CA PHE A 358 2.44 12.86 12.01
C PHE A 358 2.59 11.46 12.62
N SER A 359 3.76 10.87 12.51
CA SER A 359 4.11 9.55 13.03
C SER A 359 3.88 9.44 14.55
N GLU A 360 4.25 10.47 15.30
CA GLU A 360 4.11 10.50 16.78
C GLU A 360 2.66 10.69 17.26
N SER A 361 1.74 11.03 16.38
CA SER A 361 0.33 11.26 16.72
C SER A 361 -0.65 10.27 16.09
N GLU A 362 -0.22 9.49 15.12
CA GLU A 362 -1.07 8.60 14.31
C GLU A 362 -1.41 7.30 15.03
N ILE A 363 -2.68 6.90 14.90
CA ILE A 363 -3.22 5.60 15.30
C ILE A 363 -4.12 5.12 14.17
N SER A 364 -3.86 3.94 13.65
CA SER A 364 -4.75 3.28 12.68
C SER A 364 -5.78 2.44 13.42
N LEU A 365 -7.04 2.82 13.32
CA LEU A 365 -8.16 2.10 13.92
C LEU A 365 -8.54 0.85 13.11
N PRO A 366 -9.21 -0.13 13.74
CA PRO A 366 -9.74 -1.30 13.03
C PRO A 366 -10.61 -0.88 11.84
N LEU A 367 -10.27 -1.36 10.64
CA LEU A 367 -11.07 -1.12 9.44
C LEU A 367 -10.90 -2.27 8.44
N TYR A 368 -11.92 -3.11 8.32
CA TYR A 368 -11.99 -4.22 7.36
C TYR A 368 -13.45 -4.50 6.99
N SER A 369 -13.71 -5.14 5.85
CA SER A 369 -15.06 -5.29 5.28
C SER A 369 -16.03 -6.07 6.17
N THR A 370 -15.54 -6.95 7.04
CA THR A 370 -16.36 -7.72 7.99
C THR A 370 -16.43 -7.11 9.39
N LEU A 371 -15.92 -5.90 9.60
CA LEU A 371 -15.97 -5.23 10.91
C LEU A 371 -17.41 -5.00 11.37
N GLY A 372 -18.26 -4.48 10.48
CA GLY A 372 -19.65 -4.16 10.74
C GLY A 372 -19.85 -2.90 11.60
N VAL A 373 -21.03 -2.30 11.49
CA VAL A 373 -21.39 -1.02 12.13
C VAL A 373 -21.30 -1.11 13.65
N GLN A 374 -21.81 -2.16 14.27
CA GLN A 374 -21.80 -2.31 15.74
C GLN A 374 -20.39 -2.37 16.34
N ASN A 375 -19.45 -3.05 15.65
CA ASN A 375 -18.07 -3.08 16.09
C ASN A 375 -17.38 -1.72 15.87
N ALA A 376 -17.72 -1.02 14.80
CA ALA A 376 -17.22 0.35 14.56
C ALA A 376 -17.74 1.32 15.64
N GLU A 377 -19.01 1.23 16.02
CA GLU A 377 -19.59 2.01 17.14
C GLU A 377 -18.84 1.72 18.45
N TYR A 378 -18.57 0.44 18.76
CA TYR A 378 -17.79 0.09 19.94
C TYR A 378 -16.38 0.71 19.92
N VAL A 379 -15.68 0.67 18.79
CA VAL A 379 -14.35 1.29 18.66
C VAL A 379 -14.45 2.80 18.84
N ALA A 380 -15.47 3.44 18.26
CA ALA A 380 -15.69 4.87 18.40
C ALA A 380 -15.91 5.26 19.88
N ASP A 381 -16.78 4.51 20.58
CA ASP A 381 -17.06 4.71 22.00
C ASP A 381 -15.80 4.51 22.86
N ALA A 382 -14.97 3.51 22.54
CA ALA A 382 -13.71 3.26 23.24
C ALA A 382 -12.74 4.44 23.07
N VAL A 383 -12.59 4.97 21.86
CA VAL A 383 -11.76 6.16 21.58
C VAL A 383 -12.27 7.37 22.36
N LEU A 384 -13.58 7.62 22.35
CA LEU A 384 -14.20 8.75 23.04
C LEU A 384 -14.09 8.63 24.58
N ASP A 385 -14.15 7.44 25.12
CA ASP A 385 -13.95 7.18 26.54
C ASP A 385 -12.51 7.46 26.97
N VAL A 386 -11.52 7.07 26.16
CA VAL A 386 -10.10 7.44 26.40
C VAL A 386 -9.92 8.97 26.33
N VAL A 387 -10.45 9.62 25.29
CA VAL A 387 -10.40 11.09 25.16
C VAL A 387 -11.00 11.76 26.39
N LYS A 388 -12.20 11.34 26.82
CA LYS A 388 -12.88 11.90 27.98
C LYS A 388 -12.08 11.71 29.28
N THR A 389 -11.41 10.57 29.44
CA THR A 389 -10.62 10.25 30.62
C THR A 389 -9.36 11.08 30.73
N TYR A 390 -8.73 11.40 29.57
CA TYR A 390 -7.39 11.99 29.52
C TYR A 390 -7.34 13.38 28.88
N ARG A 391 -8.47 14.05 28.63
CA ARG A 391 -8.48 15.44 28.17
C ARG A 391 -7.94 16.39 29.24
N LYS A 392 -7.22 17.43 28.79
CA LYS A 392 -6.72 18.53 29.67
C LYS A 392 -7.82 19.50 30.03
#